data_2baf0628ba551b4f4821ab1f2dac2c49
#
_entry.id   2baf0628ba551b4f4821ab1f2dac2c49
#
_cell.length_a   1.000
_cell.length_b   1.000
_cell.length_c   1.000
_cell.angle_alpha   90.00
_cell.angle_beta   90.00
_cell.angle_gamma   90.00
#
_symmetry.space_group_name_H-M   'P 1'
#
loop_
_entity.id
_entity.type
_entity.pdbx_description
1 polymer ?
#
loop_
_entity_poly.entity_id
_entity_poly.type
_entity_poly.pdbx_seq_one_letter_code
_entity_poly.pdbx_strand_id
1 'polypeptide(L)'
;MREYYEQRAPEYDDWWTGEGLFAARERPGWRAEVDALIATLAALPPARTLDLACGTAFLARQLPGEVTGLDASPGMLAIARGRLARVVEGDALDPPFADGSFERVSAGHFYGHLREDERVRFLARARRLAPEVLLIDSARRDDVPAERMDERVLNDGSRHTVFKRWLDPAQLLEELGGGELVHAGHWFVAVRAT
;
A
#
# COMPACT_ATOMS: atom_id res chain seq x y z
N MET A 1 -10.33 -11.58 -1.02
CA MET A 1 -9.77 -10.25 -0.73
C MET A 1 -10.52 -9.13 -1.42
N ARG A 2 -10.81 -9.22 -2.74
CA ARG A 2 -11.55 -8.17 -3.49
C ARG A 2 -12.88 -7.76 -2.84
N GLU A 3 -13.74 -8.72 -2.48
CA GLU A 3 -15.05 -8.43 -1.86
C GLU A 3 -14.92 -7.63 -0.57
N TYR A 4 -13.97 -7.98 0.30
CA TYR A 4 -13.69 -7.22 1.52
C TYR A 4 -13.33 -5.76 1.23
N TYR A 5 -12.44 -5.51 0.26
CA TYR A 5 -12.03 -4.14 -0.07
C TYR A 5 -13.14 -3.37 -0.78
N GLU A 6 -13.98 -4.04 -1.57
CA GLU A 6 -15.17 -3.40 -2.17
C GLU A 6 -16.13 -2.89 -1.10
N GLN A 7 -16.44 -3.72 -0.10
CA GLN A 7 -17.33 -3.33 1.01
C GLN A 7 -16.69 -2.28 1.92
N ARG A 8 -15.37 -2.34 2.09
CA ARG A 8 -14.63 -1.42 2.94
C ARG A 8 -14.40 -0.04 2.31
N ALA A 9 -14.59 0.14 1.02
CA ALA A 9 -14.22 1.37 0.34
C ALA A 9 -14.75 2.66 1.03
N PRO A 10 -16.02 2.74 1.50
CA PRO A 10 -16.54 3.96 2.13
C PRO A 10 -15.85 4.34 3.44
N GLU A 11 -15.27 3.37 4.17
CA GLU A 11 -14.66 3.54 5.48
C GLU A 11 -13.14 3.29 5.48
N TYR A 12 -12.54 3.10 4.29
CA TYR A 12 -11.13 2.72 4.20
C TYR A 12 -10.20 3.75 4.83
N ASP A 13 -10.49 5.03 4.61
CA ASP A 13 -9.64 6.11 5.09
C ASP A 13 -9.72 6.34 6.61
N ASP A 14 -10.77 5.86 7.29
CA ASP A 14 -10.92 5.91 8.75
C ASP A 14 -9.71 5.30 9.47
N TRP A 15 -9.09 4.28 8.85
CA TRP A 15 -7.89 3.68 9.39
C TRP A 15 -6.71 4.66 9.46
N TRP A 16 -6.57 5.50 8.44
CA TRP A 16 -5.52 6.52 8.37
C TRP A 16 -5.81 7.69 9.31
N THR A 17 -7.05 8.16 9.31
CA THR A 17 -7.47 9.34 10.07
C THR A 17 -7.72 9.04 11.54
N GLY A 18 -7.94 7.77 11.90
CA GLY A 18 -8.29 7.36 13.26
C GLY A 18 -9.77 7.59 13.58
N GLU A 19 -10.63 7.54 12.58
CA GLU A 19 -12.08 7.71 12.69
C GLU A 19 -12.82 6.37 12.74
N GLY A 20 -14.15 6.41 12.81
CA GLY A 20 -14.98 5.21 12.81
C GLY A 20 -14.58 4.19 13.87
N LEU A 21 -14.48 2.91 13.50
CA LEU A 21 -14.05 1.82 14.39
C LEU A 21 -12.60 1.97 14.90
N PHE A 22 -11.82 2.89 14.35
CA PHE A 22 -10.44 3.13 14.74
C PHE A 22 -10.29 4.25 15.78
N ALA A 23 -11.33 5.03 16.05
CA ALA A 23 -11.33 6.13 17.00
C ALA A 23 -11.03 5.67 18.45
N ALA A 24 -11.51 4.48 18.83
CA ALA A 24 -11.30 3.92 20.16
C ALA A 24 -10.00 3.10 20.28
N ARG A 25 -9.21 2.95 19.22
CA ARG A 25 -7.97 2.16 19.25
C ARG A 25 -6.81 2.99 19.78
N GLU A 26 -6.18 2.51 20.83
CA GLU A 26 -4.93 3.10 21.31
C GLU A 26 -3.80 2.84 20.29
N ARG A 27 -3.34 3.90 19.65
CA ARG A 27 -2.23 3.89 18.68
C ARG A 27 -1.28 5.05 18.97
N PRO A 28 -0.43 4.92 20.03
CA PRO A 28 0.50 5.99 20.40
C PRO A 28 1.37 6.43 19.23
N GLY A 29 1.44 7.74 18.97
CA GLY A 29 2.24 8.30 17.89
C GLY A 29 1.70 8.10 16.46
N TRP A 30 0.56 7.41 16.29
CA TRP A 30 -0.01 7.09 14.97
C TRP A 30 -0.11 8.31 14.06
N ARG A 31 -0.77 9.38 14.53
CA ARG A 31 -0.99 10.59 13.70
C ARG A 31 0.33 11.23 13.27
N ALA A 32 1.25 11.38 14.21
CA ALA A 32 2.56 11.97 13.91
C ALA A 32 3.33 11.11 12.88
N GLU A 33 3.23 9.78 12.98
CA GLU A 33 3.91 8.90 12.03
C GLU A 33 3.23 8.89 10.65
N VAL A 34 1.89 8.96 10.58
CA VAL A 34 1.18 9.15 9.29
C VAL A 34 1.63 10.46 8.63
N ASP A 35 1.70 11.56 9.38
CA ASP A 35 2.13 12.85 8.85
C ASP A 35 3.61 12.81 8.40
N ALA A 36 4.49 12.13 9.14
CA ALA A 36 5.88 11.91 8.76
C ALA A 36 6.03 11.05 7.49
N LEU A 37 5.26 9.97 7.39
CA LEU A 37 5.22 9.13 6.18
C LEU A 37 4.76 9.95 4.96
N ILE A 38 3.69 10.72 5.10
CA ILE A 38 3.19 11.62 4.04
C ILE A 38 4.27 12.60 3.61
N ALA A 39 4.95 13.25 4.56
CA ALA A 39 6.04 14.18 4.26
C ALA A 39 7.20 13.50 3.52
N THR A 40 7.55 12.27 3.94
CA THR A 40 8.58 11.47 3.27
C THR A 40 8.20 11.16 1.82
N LEU A 41 6.96 10.74 1.57
CA LEU A 41 6.48 10.42 0.22
C LEU A 41 6.46 11.67 -0.67
N ALA A 42 6.00 12.80 -0.13
CA ALA A 42 5.95 14.08 -0.85
C ALA A 42 7.34 14.65 -1.20
N ALA A 43 8.37 14.26 -0.46
CA ALA A 43 9.75 14.66 -0.70
C ALA A 43 10.49 13.79 -1.74
N LEU A 44 9.90 12.70 -2.20
CA LEU A 44 10.51 11.87 -3.24
C LEU A 44 10.66 12.64 -4.56
N PRO A 45 11.63 12.27 -5.40
CA PRO A 45 11.73 12.85 -6.75
C PRO A 45 10.44 12.63 -7.54
N PRO A 46 9.99 13.63 -8.33
CA PRO A 46 8.86 13.44 -9.25
C PRO A 46 9.10 12.30 -10.23
N ALA A 47 8.07 11.49 -10.47
CA ALA A 47 8.15 10.36 -11.39
C ALA A 47 6.78 10.07 -12.02
N ARG A 48 6.81 9.42 -13.17
CA ARG A 48 5.65 8.73 -13.75
C ARG A 48 5.45 7.42 -13.00
N THR A 49 4.52 7.44 -12.02
CA THR A 49 4.32 6.36 -11.05
C THR A 49 3.06 5.55 -11.39
N LEU A 50 3.16 4.22 -11.32
CA LEU A 50 2.02 3.31 -11.24
C LEU A 50 1.88 2.84 -9.78
N ASP A 51 0.76 3.16 -9.14
CA ASP A 51 0.42 2.66 -7.81
C ASP A 51 -0.45 1.42 -7.92
N LEU A 52 0.12 0.27 -7.59
CA LEU A 52 -0.52 -1.04 -7.66
C LEU A 52 -1.31 -1.34 -6.39
N ALA A 53 -2.61 -1.69 -6.55
CA ALA A 53 -3.59 -1.80 -5.47
C ALA A 53 -3.73 -0.47 -4.72
N CYS A 54 -3.98 0.61 -5.47
CA CYS A 54 -3.97 1.98 -4.96
C CYS A 54 -5.09 2.28 -3.93
N GLY A 55 -6.10 1.41 -3.80
CA GLY A 55 -7.25 1.63 -2.94
C GLY A 55 -7.94 2.95 -3.23
N THR A 56 -8.17 3.74 -2.18
CA THR A 56 -8.71 5.11 -2.27
C THR A 56 -7.68 6.15 -2.77
N ALA A 57 -6.46 5.74 -3.08
CA ALA A 57 -5.32 6.61 -3.38
C ALA A 57 -4.90 7.53 -2.20
N PHE A 58 -5.10 7.09 -0.96
CA PHE A 58 -4.72 7.90 0.22
C PHE A 58 -3.22 8.22 0.25
N LEU A 59 -2.37 7.24 -0.01
CA LEU A 59 -0.91 7.45 -0.12
C LEU A 59 -0.50 7.92 -1.52
N ALA A 60 -1.07 7.33 -2.57
CA ALA A 60 -0.69 7.60 -3.95
C ALA A 60 -0.75 9.10 -4.31
N ARG A 61 -1.77 9.82 -3.83
CA ARG A 61 -1.92 11.28 -4.05
C ARG A 61 -0.81 12.14 -3.44
N GLN A 62 0.01 11.58 -2.56
CA GLN A 62 1.14 12.27 -1.93
C GLN A 62 2.42 12.16 -2.76
N LEU A 63 2.46 11.24 -3.72
CA LEU A 63 3.63 11.05 -4.57
C LEU A 63 3.73 12.18 -5.61
N PRO A 64 4.92 12.79 -5.76
CA PRO A 64 5.12 13.83 -6.76
C PRO A 64 5.22 13.26 -8.18
N GLY A 65 4.74 14.04 -9.16
CA GLY A 65 4.72 13.68 -10.57
C GLY A 65 3.37 13.15 -11.04
N GLU A 66 3.37 12.34 -12.09
CA GLU A 66 2.16 11.77 -12.67
C GLU A 66 1.86 10.40 -12.04
N VAL A 67 0.76 10.27 -11.33
CA VAL A 67 0.38 9.01 -10.70
C VAL A 67 -0.82 8.39 -11.39
N THR A 68 -0.66 7.15 -11.86
CA THR A 68 -1.74 6.27 -12.30
C THR A 68 -2.03 5.26 -11.20
N GLY A 69 -3.25 5.23 -10.68
CA GLY A 69 -3.70 4.21 -9.73
C GLY A 69 -4.30 3.00 -10.43
N LEU A 70 -3.99 1.80 -9.95
CA LEU A 70 -4.65 0.57 -10.36
C LEU A 70 -5.20 -0.14 -9.14
N ASP A 71 -6.48 -0.54 -9.18
CA ASP A 71 -7.10 -1.37 -8.14
C ASP A 71 -8.14 -2.29 -8.74
N ALA A 72 -8.42 -3.41 -8.07
CA ALA A 72 -9.43 -4.37 -8.50
C ALA A 72 -10.85 -4.04 -7.99
N SER A 73 -10.99 -3.08 -7.07
CA SER A 73 -12.26 -2.67 -6.46
C SER A 73 -12.82 -1.42 -7.13
N PRO A 74 -13.97 -1.50 -7.83
CA PRO A 74 -14.66 -0.33 -8.36
C PRO A 74 -15.01 0.71 -7.30
N GLY A 75 -15.37 0.27 -6.08
CA GLY A 75 -15.68 1.16 -4.95
C GLY A 75 -14.47 1.99 -4.51
N MET A 76 -13.29 1.37 -4.40
CA MET A 76 -12.03 2.08 -4.14
C MET A 76 -11.72 3.08 -5.25
N LEU A 77 -11.83 2.65 -6.51
CA LEU A 77 -11.56 3.51 -7.67
C LEU A 77 -12.53 4.69 -7.79
N ALA A 78 -13.78 4.54 -7.33
CA ALA A 78 -14.73 5.65 -7.30
C ALA A 78 -14.22 6.82 -6.43
N ILE A 79 -13.57 6.50 -5.30
CA ILE A 79 -12.94 7.48 -4.41
C ILE A 79 -11.63 8.00 -5.01
N ALA A 80 -10.79 7.08 -5.54
CA ALA A 80 -9.50 7.43 -6.11
C ALA A 80 -9.60 8.40 -7.31
N ARG A 81 -10.68 8.33 -8.12
CA ARG A 81 -10.96 9.28 -9.22
C ARG A 81 -11.05 10.73 -8.78
N GLY A 82 -11.43 11.00 -7.53
CA GLY A 82 -11.40 12.35 -6.96
C GLY A 82 -10.00 12.83 -6.53
N ARG A 83 -8.98 11.95 -6.61
CA ARG A 83 -7.63 12.19 -6.04
C ARG A 83 -6.51 12.06 -7.06
N LEU A 84 -6.69 11.25 -8.08
CA LEU A 84 -5.74 10.99 -9.15
C LEU A 84 -6.36 11.32 -10.51
N ALA A 85 -5.54 11.86 -11.40
CA ALA A 85 -5.97 12.16 -12.77
C ALA A 85 -6.27 10.90 -13.61
N ARG A 86 -5.66 9.77 -13.26
CA ARG A 86 -5.84 8.49 -13.96
C ARG A 86 -5.95 7.34 -12.98
N VAL A 87 -7.03 6.56 -13.15
CA VAL A 87 -7.21 5.28 -12.44
C VAL A 87 -7.68 4.20 -13.43
N VAL A 88 -7.25 2.97 -13.19
CA VAL A 88 -7.53 1.79 -14.04
C VAL A 88 -8.00 0.66 -13.15
N GLU A 89 -9.08 -0.02 -13.55
CA GLU A 89 -9.49 -1.26 -12.89
C GLU A 89 -8.63 -2.41 -13.41
N GLY A 90 -8.05 -3.21 -12.48
CA GLY A 90 -7.19 -4.32 -12.84
C GLY A 90 -6.60 -5.06 -11.65
N ASP A 91 -5.98 -6.21 -11.96
CA ASP A 91 -5.25 -7.01 -10.97
C ASP A 91 -3.82 -6.48 -10.81
N ALA A 92 -3.42 -6.20 -9.56
CA ALA A 92 -2.07 -5.74 -9.26
C ALA A 92 -0.98 -6.81 -9.52
N LEU A 93 -1.35 -8.09 -9.59
CA LEU A 93 -0.44 -9.19 -9.97
C LEU A 93 -0.32 -9.38 -11.49
N ASP A 94 -1.27 -8.84 -12.27
CA ASP A 94 -1.24 -8.86 -13.75
C ASP A 94 -1.73 -7.53 -14.33
N PRO A 95 -1.04 -6.42 -14.05
CA PRO A 95 -1.47 -5.09 -14.50
C PRO A 95 -1.35 -4.95 -16.03
N PRO A 96 -2.37 -4.35 -16.69
CA PRO A 96 -2.48 -4.30 -18.16
C PRO A 96 -1.62 -3.18 -18.78
N PHE A 97 -0.34 -3.12 -18.46
CA PHE A 97 0.59 -2.13 -18.97
C PHE A 97 1.80 -2.81 -19.62
N ALA A 98 2.37 -2.16 -20.64
CA ALA A 98 3.60 -2.64 -21.25
C ALA A 98 4.81 -2.48 -20.31
N ASP A 99 5.82 -3.30 -20.51
CA ASP A 99 7.09 -3.18 -19.78
C ASP A 99 7.73 -1.81 -20.03
N GLY A 100 8.35 -1.23 -19.00
CA GLY A 100 9.00 0.07 -19.05
C GLY A 100 8.05 1.27 -19.21
N SER A 101 6.74 1.08 -18.97
CA SER A 101 5.75 2.17 -19.13
C SER A 101 5.83 3.24 -18.05
N PHE A 102 6.51 2.96 -16.94
CA PHE A 102 6.61 3.85 -15.79
C PHE A 102 8.06 4.05 -15.36
N GLU A 103 8.29 5.03 -14.51
CA GLU A 103 9.59 5.31 -13.88
C GLU A 103 9.64 4.75 -12.47
N ARG A 104 8.45 4.65 -11.82
CA ARG A 104 8.25 4.07 -10.50
C ARG A 104 7.01 3.19 -10.48
N VAL A 105 7.11 2.04 -9.83
CA VAL A 105 5.97 1.29 -9.30
C VAL A 105 5.90 1.51 -7.81
N SER A 106 4.74 1.89 -7.27
CA SER A 106 4.48 1.93 -5.83
C SER A 106 3.42 0.92 -5.43
N ALA A 107 3.44 0.49 -4.17
CA ALA A 107 2.35 -0.25 -3.55
C ALA A 107 2.29 0.06 -2.05
N GLY A 108 1.12 0.54 -1.60
CA GLY A 108 0.86 0.88 -0.20
C GLY A 108 -0.10 -0.11 0.45
N HIS A 109 0.35 -0.78 1.55
CA HIS A 109 -0.46 -1.75 2.30
C HIS A 109 -1.06 -2.90 1.48
N PHE A 110 -0.34 -3.31 0.45
CA PHE A 110 -0.72 -4.43 -0.40
C PHE A 110 0.26 -5.60 -0.29
N TYR A 111 1.58 -5.31 -0.31
CA TYR A 111 2.62 -6.33 -0.32
C TYR A 111 2.55 -7.28 0.89
N GLY A 112 2.21 -6.75 2.05
CA GLY A 112 1.98 -7.53 3.27
C GLY A 112 0.73 -8.43 3.24
N HIS A 113 -0.12 -8.35 2.21
CA HIS A 113 -1.26 -9.25 1.99
C HIS A 113 -0.96 -10.40 1.02
N LEU A 114 0.21 -10.37 0.38
CA LEU A 114 0.61 -11.37 -0.59
C LEU A 114 1.26 -12.58 0.10
N ARG A 115 0.96 -13.78 -0.40
CA ARG A 115 1.70 -14.99 -0.07
C ARG A 115 3.06 -14.98 -0.76
N GLU A 116 3.95 -15.88 -0.37
CA GLU A 116 5.32 -15.90 -0.85
C GLU A 116 5.44 -15.97 -2.39
N ASP A 117 4.69 -16.88 -3.00
CA ASP A 117 4.65 -17.03 -4.46
C ASP A 117 4.07 -15.78 -5.15
N GLU A 118 3.06 -15.15 -4.56
CA GLU A 118 2.48 -13.91 -5.05
C GLU A 118 3.46 -12.74 -4.94
N ARG A 119 4.25 -12.67 -3.85
CA ARG A 119 5.31 -11.64 -3.69
C ARG A 119 6.38 -11.74 -4.77
N VAL A 120 6.83 -12.98 -5.06
CA VAL A 120 7.81 -13.23 -6.14
C VAL A 120 7.26 -12.74 -7.49
N ARG A 121 6.01 -13.11 -7.82
CA ARG A 121 5.35 -12.68 -9.06
C ARG A 121 5.16 -11.17 -9.12
N PHE A 122 4.71 -10.57 -8.02
CA PHE A 122 4.53 -9.12 -7.90
C PHE A 122 5.83 -8.36 -8.16
N LEU A 123 6.93 -8.71 -7.47
CA LEU A 123 8.23 -8.06 -7.64
C LEU A 123 8.79 -8.24 -9.06
N ALA A 124 8.67 -9.45 -9.63
CA ALA A 124 9.08 -9.70 -11.00
C ALA A 124 8.31 -8.81 -11.99
N ARG A 125 7.00 -8.65 -11.78
CA ARG A 125 6.17 -7.80 -12.64
C ARG A 125 6.44 -6.31 -12.42
N ALA A 126 6.57 -5.87 -11.18
CA ALA A 126 6.88 -4.47 -10.85
C ALA A 126 8.19 -3.99 -11.50
N ARG A 127 9.25 -4.82 -11.44
CA ARG A 127 10.56 -4.52 -12.05
C ARG A 127 10.54 -4.48 -13.58
N ARG A 128 9.61 -5.18 -14.21
CA ARG A 128 9.42 -5.07 -15.67
C ARG A 128 8.71 -3.77 -16.05
N LEU A 129 7.82 -3.28 -15.20
CA LEU A 129 7.05 -2.06 -15.45
C LEU A 129 7.86 -0.78 -15.25
N ALA A 130 8.77 -0.78 -14.26
CA ALA A 130 9.59 0.37 -13.89
C ALA A 130 10.93 -0.04 -13.29
N PRO A 131 11.98 0.80 -13.44
CA PRO A 131 13.26 0.58 -12.79
C PRO A 131 13.21 0.80 -11.27
N GLU A 132 12.30 1.65 -10.76
CA GLU A 132 12.16 1.93 -9.33
C GLU A 132 10.91 1.24 -8.76
N VAL A 133 11.08 0.56 -7.63
CA VAL A 133 10.00 -0.04 -6.83
C VAL A 133 9.97 0.60 -5.45
N LEU A 134 8.81 1.14 -5.05
CA LEU A 134 8.54 1.74 -3.74
C LEU A 134 7.49 0.91 -3.01
N LEU A 135 7.86 0.25 -1.93
CA LEU A 135 6.94 -0.49 -1.08
C LEU A 135 6.73 0.24 0.24
N ILE A 136 5.46 0.42 0.61
CA ILE A 136 5.03 1.01 1.88
C ILE A 136 4.09 0.02 2.56
N ASP A 137 4.38 -0.39 3.79
CA ASP A 137 3.47 -1.30 4.51
C ASP A 137 3.60 -1.15 6.02
N SER A 138 2.83 -1.97 6.77
CA SER A 138 2.88 -2.01 8.22
C SER A 138 4.21 -2.58 8.70
N ALA A 139 4.87 -1.85 9.59
CA ALA A 139 6.12 -2.28 10.20
C ALA A 139 5.92 -3.48 11.13
N ARG A 140 6.92 -4.33 11.23
CA ARG A 140 7.01 -5.39 12.22
C ARG A 140 7.16 -4.79 13.61
N ARG A 141 6.39 -5.32 14.56
CA ARG A 141 6.44 -4.94 15.98
C ARG A 141 6.47 -6.20 16.86
N ASP A 142 6.98 -6.07 18.07
CA ASP A 142 7.08 -7.19 19.01
C ASP A 142 5.73 -7.65 19.55
N ASP A 143 4.72 -6.76 19.54
CA ASP A 143 3.36 -7.03 20.01
C ASP A 143 2.47 -7.76 19.00
N VAL A 144 2.96 -8.00 17.77
CA VAL A 144 2.23 -8.71 16.73
C VAL A 144 3.06 -9.84 16.12
N PRO A 145 2.43 -10.98 15.73
CA PRO A 145 3.14 -12.03 15.00
C PRO A 145 3.62 -11.52 13.65
N ALA A 146 4.66 -12.18 13.07
CA ALA A 146 5.17 -11.80 11.76
C ALA A 146 4.09 -11.82 10.68
N GLU A 147 3.24 -12.84 10.73
CA GLU A 147 2.12 -13.02 9.81
C GLU A 147 0.99 -13.79 10.50
N ARG A 148 -0.22 -13.57 10.04
CA ARG A 148 -1.42 -14.33 10.47
C ARG A 148 -2.57 -14.12 9.50
N MET A 149 -3.60 -14.95 9.65
CA MET A 149 -4.95 -14.63 9.18
C MET A 149 -5.56 -13.63 10.16
N ASP A 150 -5.89 -12.44 9.68
CA ASP A 150 -6.34 -11.32 10.51
C ASP A 150 -7.83 -11.05 10.28
N GLU A 151 -8.61 -11.05 11.36
CA GLU A 151 -10.03 -10.74 11.29
C GLU A 151 -10.22 -9.22 11.16
N ARG A 152 -11.05 -8.83 10.21
CA ARG A 152 -11.45 -7.46 9.94
C ARG A 152 -12.95 -7.31 10.15
N VAL A 153 -13.34 -6.30 10.87
CA VAL A 153 -14.75 -5.94 11.09
C VAL A 153 -15.00 -4.61 10.40
N LEU A 154 -16.09 -4.52 9.63
CA LEU A 154 -16.55 -3.30 8.98
C LEU A 154 -17.58 -2.57 9.85
N ASN A 155 -17.90 -1.32 9.51
CA ASN A 155 -18.85 -0.49 10.26
C ASN A 155 -20.26 -1.10 10.30
N ASP A 156 -20.62 -1.91 9.31
CA ASP A 156 -21.91 -2.66 9.27
C ASP A 156 -21.90 -3.95 10.13
N GLY A 157 -20.76 -4.25 10.78
CA GLY A 157 -20.55 -5.44 11.62
C GLY A 157 -20.16 -6.69 10.85
N SER A 158 -20.05 -6.65 9.53
CA SER A 158 -19.57 -7.77 8.72
C SER A 158 -18.11 -8.12 9.07
N ARG A 159 -17.78 -9.42 8.98
CA ARG A 159 -16.47 -9.96 9.36
C ARG A 159 -15.80 -10.63 8.20
N HIS A 160 -14.55 -10.29 7.99
CA HIS A 160 -13.72 -10.81 6.91
C HIS A 160 -12.39 -11.29 7.48
N THR A 161 -11.82 -12.30 6.86
CA THR A 161 -10.49 -12.81 7.22
C THR A 161 -9.53 -12.56 6.08
N VAL A 162 -8.44 -11.85 6.37
CA VAL A 162 -7.41 -11.54 5.37
C VAL A 162 -6.04 -11.98 5.87
N PHE A 163 -5.19 -12.48 4.98
CA PHE A 163 -3.80 -12.71 5.31
C PHE A 163 -3.09 -11.37 5.52
N LYS A 164 -2.31 -11.26 6.58
CA LYS A 164 -1.47 -10.09 6.86
C LYS A 164 -0.11 -10.51 7.36
N ARG A 165 0.92 -9.92 6.76
CA ARG A 165 2.31 -9.94 7.19
C ARG A 165 2.72 -8.52 7.56
N TRP A 166 3.43 -8.37 8.69
CA TRP A 166 4.09 -7.13 9.10
C TRP A 166 5.55 -7.22 8.67
N LEU A 167 6.08 -6.16 8.11
CA LEU A 167 7.35 -6.19 7.40
C LEU A 167 8.50 -5.68 8.29
N ASP A 168 9.53 -6.50 8.37
CA ASP A 168 10.82 -6.08 8.90
C ASP A 168 11.59 -5.31 7.83
N PRO A 169 12.19 -4.14 8.14
CA PRO A 169 12.93 -3.35 7.16
C PRO A 169 14.08 -4.09 6.48
N ALA A 170 14.84 -4.91 7.24
CA ALA A 170 15.97 -5.65 6.69
C ALA A 170 15.51 -6.76 5.74
N GLN A 171 14.45 -7.50 6.12
CA GLN A 171 13.84 -8.50 5.24
C GLN A 171 13.27 -7.86 3.96
N LEU A 172 12.63 -6.69 4.08
CA LEU A 172 12.08 -6.01 2.92
C LEU A 172 13.17 -5.55 1.95
N LEU A 173 14.28 -5.03 2.46
CA LEU A 173 15.47 -4.71 1.67
C LEU A 173 16.06 -5.95 0.98
N GLU A 174 16.14 -7.08 1.68
CA GLU A 174 16.62 -8.34 1.11
C GLU A 174 15.71 -8.84 -0.02
N GLU A 175 14.39 -8.86 0.19
CA GLU A 175 13.40 -9.27 -0.83
C GLU A 175 13.46 -8.37 -2.08
N LEU A 176 13.76 -7.09 -1.88
CA LEU A 176 13.96 -6.12 -2.97
C LEU A 176 15.38 -6.20 -3.60
N GLY A 177 16.26 -7.02 -3.07
CA GLY A 177 17.66 -7.12 -3.58
C GLY A 177 18.52 -5.91 -3.26
N GLY A 178 18.16 -5.15 -2.22
CA GLY A 178 18.79 -3.91 -1.80
C GLY A 178 17.87 -2.70 -1.93
N GLY A 179 18.41 -1.51 -1.71
CA GLY A 179 17.67 -0.25 -1.83
C GLY A 179 17.91 0.70 -0.67
N GLU A 180 17.03 1.67 -0.55
CA GLU A 180 17.04 2.71 0.47
C GLU A 180 15.84 2.57 1.40
N LEU A 181 16.08 2.61 2.70
CA LEU A 181 15.04 2.70 3.71
C LEU A 181 14.61 4.17 3.82
N VAL A 182 13.47 4.52 3.20
CA VAL A 182 13.00 5.93 3.16
C VAL A 182 12.11 6.29 4.35
N HIS A 183 11.51 5.28 5.00
CA HIS A 183 10.79 5.46 6.27
C HIS A 183 10.90 4.20 7.13
N ALA A 184 11.20 4.39 8.41
CA ALA A 184 11.19 3.33 9.41
C ALA A 184 10.61 3.88 10.70
N GLY A 185 9.36 3.54 10.98
CA GLY A 185 8.63 3.95 12.17
C GLY A 185 8.11 2.76 12.96
N HIS A 186 7.37 3.06 14.01
CA HIS A 186 6.70 2.04 14.80
C HIS A 186 5.55 1.35 14.03
N TRP A 187 4.86 2.12 13.18
CA TRP A 187 3.68 1.66 12.45
C TRP A 187 3.95 1.33 10.99
N PHE A 188 4.87 2.04 10.37
CA PHE A 188 5.12 1.95 8.93
C PHE A 188 6.59 1.73 8.59
N VAL A 189 6.78 1.02 7.49
CA VAL A 189 8.07 0.90 6.80
C VAL A 189 7.88 1.26 5.34
N ALA A 190 8.83 1.99 4.77
CA ALA A 190 8.89 2.23 3.33
C ALA A 190 10.31 2.04 2.80
N VAL A 191 10.43 1.27 1.73
CA VAL A 191 11.69 0.97 1.05
C VAL A 191 11.56 1.32 -0.42
N ARG A 192 12.59 1.96 -0.98
CA ARG A 192 12.76 2.27 -2.38
C ARG A 192 13.94 1.51 -2.94
N ALA A 193 13.76 0.75 -4.01
CA ALA A 193 14.81 0.01 -4.71
C ALA A 193 14.84 0.38 -6.20
N THR A 194 16.03 0.45 -6.81
CA THR A 194 16.27 0.74 -8.24
C THR A 194 17.07 -0.40 -8.89
#